data_9665a8d61fecf379ecc57c0a5bedcc11
#
_entry.id   9665a8d61fecf379ecc57c0a5bedcc11
#
_cell.length_a   1.000
_cell.length_b   1.000
_cell.length_c   1.000
_cell.angle_alpha   90.00
_cell.angle_beta   90.00
_cell.angle_gamma   90.00
#
_symmetry.space_group_name_H-M   'P 1'
#
loop_
_entity.id
_entity.type
_entity.pdbx_description
1 polymer ?
#
loop_
_entity_poly.entity_id
_entity_poly.type
_entity_poly.pdbx_seq_one_letter_code
_entity_poly.pdbx_strand_id
1 'polypeptide(L)'
;MFAALLGSSENGRWELGSSQTVLNHERRYRGETMVLDTDITTPTGRVRVTDFMVPRGGGHPSLVRIVVGLEGSVSMSTDIRFRFNYGEVAPWVRNRAGALVAVSGSDSLVLRTPVPLQGAGLSTVGRFDVAAGDRVPFVLTWSGSHERTPPPVDHEGALTQTERFWSAWSEGLTPDGPYRDAVVRSLVTLKALTYEPTGGIVAAPTTSLPERVGGGRNWDYRYTWLRDASLSLGALQHSGHAAEGAAFCSWMLRAAYGDPSKVQIMYGVGGERLPS
;
A
#
# COMPACT_ATOMS: atom_id res chain seq x y z
N MET A 1 5.06 7.00 -5.08
CA MET A 1 4.24 8.06 -4.48
C MET A 1 4.79 8.51 -3.13
N PHE A 2 5.04 7.62 -2.21
CA PHE A 2 5.60 7.91 -0.89
C PHE A 2 7.01 7.34 -0.77
N ALA A 3 7.99 8.07 -1.25
CA ALA A 3 9.38 7.63 -1.32
C ALA A 3 10.26 8.20 -0.18
N ALA A 4 9.64 8.81 0.84
CA ALA A 4 10.37 9.32 2.00
C ALA A 4 11.21 8.27 2.73
N LEU A 5 10.76 7.00 2.71
CA LEU A 5 11.52 5.88 3.29
C LEU A 5 12.88 5.65 2.61
N LEU A 6 12.99 5.99 1.33
CA LEU A 6 14.18 5.78 0.51
C LEU A 6 15.03 7.04 0.32
N GLY A 7 14.50 8.20 0.75
CA GLY A 7 15.14 9.49 0.59
C GLY A 7 14.89 10.38 1.80
N SER A 8 14.22 11.49 1.58
CA SER A 8 13.82 12.44 2.61
C SER A 8 12.31 12.67 2.61
N SER A 9 11.80 13.40 3.59
CA SER A 9 10.39 13.83 3.63
C SER A 9 9.94 14.59 2.38
N GLU A 10 10.89 15.12 1.60
CA GLU A 10 10.64 15.84 0.35
C GLU A 10 10.25 14.89 -0.80
N ASN A 11 10.63 13.62 -0.73
CA ASN A 11 10.37 12.60 -1.77
C ASN A 11 8.96 11.97 -1.69
N GLY A 12 8.07 12.57 -0.93
CA GLY A 12 6.68 12.14 -0.78
C GLY A 12 6.41 11.39 0.51
N ARG A 13 5.43 11.88 1.28
CA ARG A 13 5.00 11.33 2.56
C ARG A 13 3.51 11.52 2.76
N TRP A 14 2.97 10.78 3.68
CA TRP A 14 1.64 11.01 4.25
C TRP A 14 1.66 10.75 5.75
N GLU A 15 1.77 11.81 6.51
CA GLU A 15 1.64 11.78 7.96
C GLU A 15 0.17 11.96 8.34
N LEU A 16 -0.31 11.13 9.24
CA LEU A 16 -1.63 11.21 9.84
C LEU A 16 -1.49 10.76 11.29
N GLY A 17 -1.62 11.70 12.21
CA GLY A 17 -1.37 11.43 13.61
C GLY A 17 -1.91 12.53 14.54
N SER A 18 -1.71 12.34 15.84
CA SER A 18 -2.07 13.34 16.84
C SER A 18 -1.20 14.59 16.73
N SER A 19 -1.82 15.77 16.83
CA SER A 19 -1.11 17.04 17.02
C SER A 19 -0.77 17.33 18.50
N GLN A 20 -1.18 16.45 19.41
CA GLN A 20 -0.89 16.48 20.84
C GLN A 20 0.25 15.54 21.20
N THR A 21 0.77 15.63 22.42
CA THR A 21 1.76 14.69 22.93
C THR A 21 1.20 13.26 22.93
N VAL A 22 1.92 12.34 22.29
CA VAL A 22 1.57 10.93 22.26
C VAL A 22 2.16 10.25 23.50
N LEU A 23 1.32 9.60 24.30
CA LEU A 23 1.72 8.85 25.50
C LEU A 23 2.03 7.38 25.16
N ASN A 24 1.26 6.79 24.25
CA ASN A 24 1.47 5.41 23.81
C ASN A 24 1.09 5.28 22.34
N HIS A 25 1.75 4.34 21.66
CA HIS A 25 1.57 4.06 20.23
C HIS A 25 1.72 2.56 19.99
N GLU A 26 0.62 1.91 19.65
CA GLU A 26 0.58 0.45 19.42
C GLU A 26 0.14 0.15 17.98
N ARG A 27 0.79 -0.79 17.36
CA ARG A 27 0.44 -1.26 16.01
C ARG A 27 0.18 -2.75 16.00
N ARG A 28 -0.89 -3.15 15.33
CA ARG A 28 -1.20 -4.57 15.09
C ARG A 28 -2.00 -4.74 13.81
N TYR A 29 -1.76 -5.84 13.14
CA TYR A 29 -2.67 -6.27 12.09
C TYR A 29 -3.92 -6.90 12.70
N ARG A 30 -5.07 -6.77 12.04
CA ARG A 30 -6.30 -7.46 12.41
C ARG A 30 -6.20 -8.92 11.98
N GLY A 31 -5.95 -9.81 12.92
CA GLY A 31 -5.79 -11.24 12.62
C GLY A 31 -4.78 -11.49 11.50
N GLU A 32 -5.13 -12.37 10.59
CA GLU A 32 -4.30 -12.79 9.45
C GLU A 32 -4.53 -11.91 8.19
N THR A 33 -4.90 -10.64 8.37
CA THR A 33 -5.20 -9.70 7.29
C THR A 33 -4.06 -8.73 7.03
N MET A 34 -4.19 -7.92 5.96
CA MET A 34 -3.35 -6.73 5.69
C MET A 34 -4.04 -5.44 6.15
N VAL A 35 -5.00 -5.51 7.07
CA VAL A 35 -5.59 -4.35 7.73
C VAL A 35 -4.76 -4.03 8.97
N LEU A 36 -4.14 -2.85 8.99
CA LEU A 36 -3.26 -2.40 10.07
C LEU A 36 -4.00 -1.41 10.98
N ASP A 37 -4.12 -1.71 12.24
CA ASP A 37 -4.56 -0.78 13.27
C ASP A 37 -3.36 -0.14 13.97
N THR A 38 -3.44 1.18 14.15
CA THR A 38 -2.50 1.97 14.95
C THR A 38 -3.28 2.70 16.03
N ASP A 39 -3.16 2.27 17.27
CA ASP A 39 -3.78 2.95 18.42
C ASP A 39 -2.83 4.04 18.93
N ILE A 40 -3.36 5.23 19.14
CA ILE A 40 -2.64 6.42 19.62
C ILE A 40 -3.34 6.90 20.89
N THR A 41 -2.61 6.93 22.00
CA THR A 41 -3.10 7.43 23.29
C THR A 41 -2.48 8.79 23.56
N THR A 42 -3.31 9.76 23.93
CA THR A 42 -2.94 11.13 24.32
C THR A 42 -3.49 11.45 25.72
N PRO A 43 -3.10 12.57 26.34
CA PRO A 43 -3.70 12.99 27.62
C PRO A 43 -5.22 13.24 27.59
N THR A 44 -5.78 13.50 26.40
CA THR A 44 -7.20 13.88 26.24
C THR A 44 -8.08 12.78 25.68
N GLY A 45 -7.49 11.67 25.22
CA GLY A 45 -8.25 10.57 24.63
C GLY A 45 -7.41 9.57 23.86
N ARG A 46 -8.11 8.66 23.20
CA ARG A 46 -7.51 7.61 22.41
C ARG A 46 -8.21 7.48 21.05
N VAL A 47 -7.42 7.36 20.00
CA VAL A 47 -7.89 7.14 18.63
C VAL A 47 -7.21 5.92 18.02
N ARG A 48 -7.85 5.33 17.03
CA ARG A 48 -7.29 4.29 16.15
C ARG A 48 -7.22 4.80 14.71
N VAL A 49 -6.09 4.63 14.08
CA VAL A 49 -5.96 4.76 12.64
C VAL A 49 -5.96 3.35 12.03
N THR A 50 -6.93 3.06 11.18
CA THR A 50 -7.05 1.79 10.46
C THR A 50 -6.62 2.01 9.02
N ASP A 51 -5.54 1.37 8.60
CA ASP A 51 -4.92 1.50 7.27
C ASP A 51 -5.08 0.21 6.48
N PHE A 52 -5.56 0.30 5.23
CA PHE A 52 -5.65 -0.85 4.34
C PHE A 52 -5.70 -0.44 2.86
N MET A 53 -5.33 -1.38 2.00
CA MET A 53 -5.58 -1.29 0.56
C MET A 53 -6.74 -2.20 0.18
N VAL A 54 -7.65 -1.66 -0.63
CA VAL A 54 -8.83 -2.42 -1.09
C VAL A 54 -8.38 -3.49 -2.10
N PRO A 55 -8.77 -4.76 -1.93
CA PRO A 55 -8.50 -5.80 -2.92
C PRO A 55 -9.08 -5.44 -4.28
N ARG A 56 -8.32 -5.70 -5.33
CA ARG A 56 -8.57 -5.17 -6.67
C ARG A 56 -9.56 -6.03 -7.47
N GLY A 57 -10.83 -5.97 -7.16
CA GLY A 57 -11.89 -6.62 -7.95
C GLY A 57 -12.19 -5.93 -9.29
N GLY A 58 -11.14 -5.57 -10.08
CA GLY A 58 -11.28 -4.83 -11.34
C GLY A 58 -11.37 -3.31 -11.21
N GLY A 59 -11.36 -2.76 -9.98
CA GLY A 59 -11.42 -1.32 -9.70
C GLY A 59 -10.04 -0.64 -9.65
N HIS A 60 -10.06 0.66 -9.38
CA HIS A 60 -8.85 1.45 -9.19
C HIS A 60 -8.18 1.14 -7.84
N PRO A 61 -6.84 1.06 -7.78
CA PRO A 61 -6.12 0.89 -6.52
C PRO A 61 -6.46 2.02 -5.54
N SER A 62 -6.88 1.65 -4.34
CA SER A 62 -7.27 2.60 -3.31
C SER A 62 -6.60 2.27 -1.98
N LEU A 63 -5.96 3.28 -1.38
CA LEU A 63 -5.49 3.26 -0.01
C LEU A 63 -6.52 3.97 0.87
N VAL A 64 -7.01 3.29 1.88
CA VAL A 64 -7.99 3.80 2.82
C VAL A 64 -7.36 3.92 4.20
N ARG A 65 -7.57 5.05 4.85
CA ARG A 65 -7.18 5.33 6.23
C ARG A 65 -8.40 5.85 6.97
N ILE A 66 -8.80 5.18 8.06
CA ILE A 66 -9.97 5.59 8.85
C ILE A 66 -9.49 5.94 10.25
N VAL A 67 -9.72 7.18 10.69
CA VAL A 67 -9.48 7.58 12.09
C VAL A 67 -10.75 7.34 12.88
N VAL A 68 -10.66 6.54 13.93
CA VAL A 68 -11.77 6.17 14.80
C VAL A 68 -11.51 6.69 16.21
N GLY A 69 -12.42 7.50 16.74
CA GLY A 69 -12.39 7.92 18.15
C GLY A 69 -12.78 6.77 19.06
N LEU A 70 -11.89 6.40 20.00
CA LEU A 70 -12.13 5.32 20.95
C LEU A 70 -12.55 5.87 22.32
N GLU A 71 -11.87 6.91 22.80
CA GLU A 71 -12.10 7.53 24.10
C GLU A 71 -11.79 9.02 24.06
N GLY A 72 -12.54 9.85 24.80
CA GLY A 72 -12.30 11.28 24.91
C GLY A 72 -12.37 12.03 23.58
N SER A 73 -11.46 12.99 23.40
CA SER A 73 -11.31 13.75 22.16
C SER A 73 -9.84 14.01 21.87
N VAL A 74 -9.40 13.73 20.64
CA VAL A 74 -8.01 13.88 20.20
C VAL A 74 -7.94 14.82 19.02
N SER A 75 -7.09 15.85 19.11
CA SER A 75 -6.77 16.71 17.96
C SER A 75 -5.78 16.02 17.04
N MET A 76 -6.19 15.82 15.79
CA MET A 76 -5.46 15.15 14.75
C MET A 76 -4.95 16.10 13.68
N SER A 77 -3.87 15.72 13.03
CA SER A 77 -3.35 16.42 11.87
C SER A 77 -3.00 15.46 10.75
N THR A 78 -3.09 15.95 9.53
CA THR A 78 -2.57 15.27 8.36
C THR A 78 -1.66 16.20 7.57
N ASP A 79 -0.55 15.66 7.07
CA ASP A 79 0.37 16.33 6.14
C ASP A 79 0.67 15.35 5.01
N ILE A 80 0.22 15.69 3.81
CA ILE A 80 0.41 14.86 2.64
C ILE A 80 1.21 15.62 1.59
N ARG A 81 2.31 15.01 1.15
CA ARG A 81 3.16 15.51 0.08
C ARG A 81 3.17 14.48 -1.05
N PHE A 82 2.43 14.76 -2.09
CA PHE A 82 2.42 13.91 -3.27
C PHE A 82 3.70 14.07 -4.08
N ARG A 83 4.25 12.95 -4.55
CA ARG A 83 5.34 12.90 -5.51
C ARG A 83 5.12 11.77 -6.48
N PHE A 84 5.62 11.94 -7.68
CA PHE A 84 5.62 10.94 -8.74
C PHE A 84 7.05 10.64 -9.16
N ASN A 85 7.22 9.67 -10.05
CA ASN A 85 8.53 9.28 -10.58
C ASN A 85 9.60 9.19 -9.49
N TYR A 86 9.49 8.17 -8.62
CA TYR A 86 10.45 7.93 -7.52
C TYR A 86 10.66 9.09 -6.54
N GLY A 87 9.73 9.99 -6.45
CA GLY A 87 9.78 11.12 -5.53
C GLY A 87 10.32 12.42 -6.14
N GLU A 88 10.69 12.42 -7.40
CA GLU A 88 11.27 13.58 -8.09
C GLU A 88 10.24 14.62 -8.53
N VAL A 89 9.09 14.15 -9.04
CA VAL A 89 8.14 15.03 -9.70
C VAL A 89 7.05 15.51 -8.74
N ALA A 90 6.96 16.81 -8.54
CA ALA A 90 5.85 17.45 -7.83
C ALA A 90 4.64 17.54 -8.78
N PRO A 91 3.45 17.04 -8.39
CA PRO A 91 2.26 17.10 -9.22
C PRO A 91 1.59 18.47 -9.20
N TRP A 92 0.71 18.69 -10.16
CA TRP A 92 -0.32 19.68 -10.03
C TRP A 92 -1.40 19.19 -9.06
N VAL A 93 -1.66 19.98 -8.00
CA VAL A 93 -2.67 19.66 -6.98
C VAL A 93 -3.78 20.71 -7.03
N ARG A 94 -5.02 20.23 -7.13
CA ARG A 94 -6.21 21.11 -7.16
C ARG A 94 -7.41 20.47 -6.48
N ASN A 95 -8.29 21.30 -5.93
CA ASN A 95 -9.59 20.82 -5.47
C ASN A 95 -10.54 20.78 -6.67
N ARG A 96 -11.21 19.65 -6.86
CA ARG A 96 -12.23 19.45 -7.90
C ARG A 96 -13.40 18.64 -7.34
N ALA A 97 -14.58 19.25 -7.34
CA ALA A 97 -15.82 18.62 -6.87
C ALA A 97 -15.69 17.96 -5.48
N GLY A 98 -15.05 18.66 -4.53
CA GLY A 98 -14.88 18.16 -3.15
C GLY A 98 -13.79 17.11 -2.97
N ALA A 99 -13.00 16.82 -3.99
CA ALA A 99 -11.84 15.93 -3.90
C ALA A 99 -10.55 16.69 -4.24
N LEU A 100 -9.47 16.34 -3.57
CA LEU A 100 -8.13 16.82 -3.92
C LEU A 100 -7.56 15.92 -5.02
N VAL A 101 -7.22 16.51 -6.16
CA VAL A 101 -6.70 15.79 -7.32
C VAL A 101 -5.27 16.21 -7.58
N ALA A 102 -4.35 15.26 -7.58
CA ALA A 102 -2.94 15.45 -7.90
C ALA A 102 -2.62 14.73 -9.22
N VAL A 103 -2.08 15.44 -10.22
CA VAL A 103 -1.82 14.92 -11.57
C VAL A 103 -0.37 15.15 -11.96
N SER A 104 0.24 14.12 -12.53
CA SER A 104 1.57 14.20 -13.15
C SER A 104 1.67 13.22 -14.31
N GLY A 105 1.88 13.73 -15.52
CA GLY A 105 1.97 12.88 -16.72
C GLY A 105 0.71 12.01 -16.90
N SER A 106 0.93 10.71 -17.02
CA SER A 106 -0.13 9.70 -17.18
C SER A 106 -0.88 9.34 -15.89
N ASP A 107 -0.44 9.82 -14.73
CA ASP A 107 -0.91 9.40 -13.42
C ASP A 107 -1.79 10.46 -12.75
N SER A 108 -2.81 10.02 -12.05
CA SER A 108 -3.70 10.83 -11.23
C SER A 108 -3.96 10.17 -9.87
N LEU A 109 -3.95 10.98 -8.82
CA LEU A 109 -4.33 10.60 -7.47
C LEU A 109 -5.52 11.45 -7.03
N VAL A 110 -6.52 10.81 -6.46
CA VAL A 110 -7.74 11.46 -5.99
C VAL A 110 -7.91 11.17 -4.51
N LEU A 111 -7.74 12.18 -3.66
CA LEU A 111 -7.97 12.09 -2.21
C LEU A 111 -9.34 12.63 -1.87
N ARG A 112 -10.14 11.84 -1.15
CA ARG A 112 -11.42 12.21 -0.58
C ARG A 112 -11.39 12.07 0.93
N THR A 113 -11.87 13.10 1.62
CA THR A 113 -12.02 13.15 3.07
C THR A 113 -13.01 14.25 3.44
N PRO A 114 -13.76 14.14 4.53
CA PRO A 114 -14.56 15.25 5.06
C PRO A 114 -13.70 16.36 5.69
N VAL A 115 -12.41 16.11 5.95
CA VAL A 115 -11.51 17.08 6.59
C VAL A 115 -11.19 18.21 5.62
N PRO A 116 -11.33 19.49 6.03
CA PRO A 116 -10.85 20.63 5.25
C PRO A 116 -9.34 20.55 5.06
N LEU A 117 -8.91 20.56 3.80
CA LEU A 117 -7.50 20.48 3.41
C LEU A 117 -7.05 21.81 2.82
N GLN A 118 -5.83 22.23 3.17
CA GLN A 118 -5.21 23.48 2.71
C GLN A 118 -3.82 23.22 2.13
N GLY A 119 -3.46 23.97 1.09
CA GLY A 119 -2.11 23.94 0.54
C GLY A 119 -1.12 24.65 1.49
N ALA A 120 0.02 24.01 1.74
CA ALA A 120 1.13 24.55 2.52
C ALA A 120 2.44 24.29 1.79
N GLY A 121 2.86 25.22 0.92
CA GLY A 121 3.98 25.02 0.00
C GLY A 121 3.71 23.86 -0.95
N LEU A 122 4.56 22.81 -0.91
CA LEU A 122 4.41 21.60 -1.72
C LEU A 122 3.68 20.45 -0.98
N SER A 123 3.10 20.75 0.18
CA SER A 123 2.28 19.82 0.97
C SER A 123 0.81 20.26 0.98
N THR A 124 -0.04 19.35 1.37
CA THR A 124 -1.45 19.59 1.70
C THR A 124 -1.66 19.18 3.15
N VAL A 125 -2.18 20.07 3.97
CA VAL A 125 -2.33 19.87 5.40
C VAL A 125 -3.79 19.99 5.83
N GLY A 126 -4.13 19.34 6.92
CA GLY A 126 -5.43 19.43 7.57
C GLY A 126 -5.33 19.23 9.08
N ARG A 127 -6.25 19.83 9.84
CA ARG A 127 -6.43 19.61 11.27
C ARG A 127 -7.89 19.34 11.55
N PHE A 128 -8.15 18.45 12.47
CA PHE A 128 -9.51 18.04 12.85
C PHE A 128 -9.49 17.38 14.22
N ASP A 129 -10.62 17.46 14.92
CA ASP A 129 -10.80 16.78 16.20
C ASP A 129 -11.61 15.51 15.99
N VAL A 130 -11.32 14.48 16.79
CA VAL A 130 -12.00 13.19 16.75
C VAL A 130 -12.45 12.84 18.14
N ALA A 131 -13.75 12.88 18.38
CA ALA A 131 -14.38 12.47 19.63
C ALA A 131 -14.67 10.95 19.63
N ALA A 132 -14.90 10.39 20.81
CA ALA A 132 -15.30 8.99 20.92
C ALA A 132 -16.56 8.69 20.08
N GLY A 133 -16.47 7.67 19.23
CA GLY A 133 -17.53 7.28 18.28
C GLY A 133 -17.40 7.89 16.88
N ASP A 134 -16.61 8.96 16.71
CA ASP A 134 -16.38 9.55 15.39
C ASP A 134 -15.57 8.62 14.48
N ARG A 135 -15.85 8.73 13.16
CA ARG A 135 -15.12 8.01 12.12
C ARG A 135 -14.81 8.97 10.98
N VAL A 136 -13.53 9.20 10.74
CA VAL A 136 -13.06 10.17 9.74
C VAL A 136 -12.26 9.45 8.67
N PRO A 137 -12.82 9.22 7.47
CA PRO A 137 -12.14 8.52 6.40
C PRO A 137 -11.25 9.44 5.57
N PHE A 138 -10.17 8.85 5.07
CA PHE A 138 -9.33 9.36 4.00
C PHE A 138 -9.20 8.26 2.95
N VAL A 139 -9.64 8.53 1.73
CA VAL A 139 -9.59 7.57 0.63
C VAL A 139 -8.74 8.15 -0.49
N LEU A 140 -7.61 7.53 -0.76
CA LEU A 140 -6.71 7.90 -1.83
C LEU A 140 -6.79 6.86 -2.95
N THR A 141 -7.28 7.27 -4.12
CA THR A 141 -7.45 6.41 -5.29
C THR A 141 -6.51 6.83 -6.41
N TRP A 142 -5.82 5.88 -7.02
CA TRP A 142 -5.05 6.10 -8.25
C TRP A 142 -5.88 5.77 -9.49
N SER A 143 -5.67 6.53 -10.56
CA SER A 143 -6.20 6.25 -11.91
C SER A 143 -5.30 6.83 -12.98
N GLY A 144 -5.49 6.44 -14.24
CA GLY A 144 -4.87 7.13 -15.35
C GLY A 144 -5.36 8.57 -15.45
N SER A 145 -4.47 9.53 -15.75
CA SER A 145 -4.83 10.95 -15.84
C SER A 145 -5.81 11.27 -16.98
N HIS A 146 -5.86 10.41 -17.99
CA HIS A 146 -6.80 10.47 -19.14
C HIS A 146 -8.17 9.88 -18.82
N GLU A 147 -8.31 9.18 -17.71
CA GLU A 147 -9.56 8.55 -17.31
C GLU A 147 -10.49 9.55 -16.62
N ARG A 148 -11.76 9.18 -16.52
CA ARG A 148 -12.69 9.92 -15.68
C ARG A 148 -12.31 9.77 -14.21
N THR A 149 -12.50 10.84 -13.43
CA THR A 149 -12.27 10.79 -11.98
C THR A 149 -13.01 9.59 -11.36
N PRO A 150 -12.30 8.69 -10.67
CA PRO A 150 -12.93 7.53 -10.03
C PRO A 150 -14.08 7.91 -9.10
N PRO A 151 -15.15 7.11 -9.01
CA PRO A 151 -16.24 7.37 -8.06
C PRO A 151 -15.75 7.27 -6.61
N PRO A 152 -16.48 7.83 -5.64
CA PRO A 152 -16.22 7.61 -4.23
C PRO A 152 -16.25 6.12 -3.87
N VAL A 153 -15.34 5.70 -3.00
CA VAL A 153 -15.31 4.35 -2.44
C VAL A 153 -16.09 4.36 -1.13
N ASP A 154 -17.01 3.41 -0.96
CA ASP A 154 -17.61 3.12 0.34
C ASP A 154 -16.53 2.50 1.25
N HIS A 155 -15.96 3.31 2.12
CA HIS A 155 -14.81 2.93 2.96
C HIS A 155 -15.16 1.86 4.02
N GLU A 156 -16.40 1.82 4.52
CA GLU A 156 -16.83 0.79 5.48
C GLU A 156 -17.11 -0.56 4.78
N GLY A 157 -17.79 -0.52 3.66
CA GLY A 157 -17.97 -1.71 2.82
C GLY A 157 -16.63 -2.25 2.31
N ALA A 158 -15.71 -1.36 1.93
CA ALA A 158 -14.36 -1.72 1.50
C ALA A 158 -13.53 -2.34 2.63
N LEU A 159 -13.63 -1.85 3.88
CA LEU A 159 -12.99 -2.46 5.04
C LEU A 159 -13.50 -3.89 5.25
N THR A 160 -14.82 -4.06 5.30
CA THR A 160 -15.46 -5.37 5.48
C THR A 160 -15.05 -6.35 4.36
N GLN A 161 -15.03 -5.89 3.11
CA GLN A 161 -14.60 -6.69 1.97
C GLN A 161 -13.13 -7.09 2.07
N THR A 162 -12.28 -6.16 2.50
CA THR A 162 -10.84 -6.40 2.67
C THR A 162 -10.57 -7.45 3.75
N GLU A 163 -11.25 -7.34 4.89
CA GLU A 163 -11.14 -8.34 5.96
C GLU A 163 -11.60 -9.72 5.49
N ARG A 164 -12.75 -9.82 4.82
CA ARG A 164 -13.25 -11.08 4.26
C ARG A 164 -12.31 -11.70 3.23
N PHE A 165 -11.75 -10.88 2.34
CA PHE A 165 -10.80 -11.35 1.33
C PHE A 165 -9.58 -12.02 1.98
N TRP A 166 -8.95 -11.35 2.95
CA TRP A 166 -7.76 -11.87 3.62
C TRP A 166 -8.07 -13.07 4.51
N SER A 167 -9.18 -13.05 5.25
CA SER A 167 -9.61 -14.18 6.08
C SER A 167 -9.88 -15.41 5.24
N ALA A 168 -10.65 -15.28 4.15
CA ALA A 168 -10.93 -16.39 3.26
C ALA A 168 -9.66 -16.96 2.60
N TRP A 169 -8.68 -16.09 2.27
CA TRP A 169 -7.42 -16.56 1.73
C TRP A 169 -6.58 -17.28 2.79
N SER A 170 -6.53 -16.78 4.02
CA SER A 170 -5.73 -17.38 5.11
C SER A 170 -6.35 -18.65 5.70
N GLU A 171 -7.66 -18.87 5.57
CA GLU A 171 -8.33 -20.12 5.99
C GLU A 171 -7.73 -21.38 5.31
N GLY A 172 -7.18 -21.23 4.10
CA GLY A 172 -6.49 -22.32 3.38
C GLY A 172 -5.09 -22.63 3.89
N LEU A 173 -4.53 -21.81 4.80
CA LEU A 173 -3.19 -21.98 5.32
C LEU A 173 -3.18 -23.03 6.45
N THR A 174 -2.30 -24.02 6.34
CA THR A 174 -2.15 -25.11 7.34
C THR A 174 -0.73 -25.19 7.92
N PRO A 175 -0.07 -24.08 8.29
CA PRO A 175 1.24 -24.18 8.92
C PRO A 175 1.11 -24.71 10.35
N ASP A 176 1.93 -25.68 10.68
CA ASP A 176 2.02 -26.28 12.00
C ASP A 176 3.22 -25.76 12.79
N GLY A 177 3.19 -25.97 14.12
CA GLY A 177 4.33 -25.76 14.99
C GLY A 177 4.39 -24.39 15.66
N PRO A 178 5.46 -24.14 16.45
CA PRO A 178 5.55 -22.97 17.35
C PRO A 178 5.68 -21.64 16.63
N TYR A 179 5.97 -21.63 15.34
CA TYR A 179 6.13 -20.39 14.54
C TYR A 179 4.96 -20.11 13.61
N ARG A 180 3.81 -20.77 13.81
CA ARG A 180 2.62 -20.64 12.96
C ARG A 180 2.30 -19.18 12.60
N ASP A 181 2.22 -18.30 13.57
CA ASP A 181 1.81 -16.91 13.35
C ASP A 181 2.81 -16.14 12.48
N ALA A 182 4.12 -16.39 12.67
CA ALA A 182 5.16 -15.77 11.84
C ALA A 182 5.11 -16.31 10.39
N VAL A 183 4.86 -17.61 10.22
CA VAL A 183 4.71 -18.23 8.89
C VAL A 183 3.49 -17.68 8.19
N VAL A 184 2.32 -17.65 8.85
CA VAL A 184 1.10 -17.07 8.27
C VAL A 184 1.30 -15.61 7.89
N ARG A 185 1.90 -14.79 8.75
CA ARG A 185 2.20 -13.39 8.44
C ARG A 185 3.12 -13.26 7.22
N SER A 186 4.12 -14.13 7.09
CA SER A 186 5.01 -14.16 5.93
C SER A 186 4.26 -14.52 4.65
N LEU A 187 3.40 -15.55 4.68
CA LEU A 187 2.61 -15.97 3.53
C LEU A 187 1.61 -14.90 3.08
N VAL A 188 0.91 -14.26 4.03
CA VAL A 188 0.01 -13.11 3.74
C VAL A 188 0.80 -11.96 3.09
N THR A 189 2.03 -11.72 3.55
CA THR A 189 2.90 -10.70 2.94
C THR A 189 3.31 -11.08 1.51
N LEU A 190 3.70 -12.33 1.26
CA LEU A 190 4.02 -12.82 -0.09
C LEU A 190 2.81 -12.72 -1.03
N LYS A 191 1.61 -13.07 -0.54
CA LYS A 191 0.37 -12.86 -1.30
C LYS A 191 0.15 -11.39 -1.65
N ALA A 192 0.41 -10.48 -0.71
CA ALA A 192 0.28 -9.04 -0.95
C ALA A 192 1.27 -8.48 -1.99
N LEU A 193 2.39 -9.18 -2.24
CA LEU A 193 3.35 -8.86 -3.29
C LEU A 193 2.97 -9.42 -4.67
N THR A 194 1.92 -10.21 -4.75
CA THR A 194 1.40 -10.77 -6.01
C THR A 194 0.46 -9.75 -6.67
N TYR A 195 0.80 -9.37 -7.90
CA TYR A 195 -0.06 -8.50 -8.72
C TYR A 195 -1.11 -9.34 -9.44
N GLU A 196 -2.28 -9.44 -8.87
CA GLU A 196 -3.37 -10.31 -9.29
C GLU A 196 -3.73 -10.18 -10.80
N PRO A 197 -3.79 -8.98 -11.43
CA PRO A 197 -4.17 -8.86 -12.83
C PRO A 197 -3.26 -9.61 -13.80
N THR A 198 -1.99 -9.82 -13.45
CA THR A 198 -1.01 -10.46 -14.34
C THR A 198 -0.46 -11.75 -13.80
N GLY A 199 -0.47 -11.95 -12.48
CA GLY A 199 0.20 -13.05 -11.78
C GLY A 199 1.68 -12.78 -11.48
N GLY A 200 2.22 -11.61 -11.84
CA GLY A 200 3.59 -11.22 -11.49
C GLY A 200 3.76 -11.03 -9.98
N ILE A 201 4.92 -11.40 -9.44
CA ILE A 201 5.25 -11.26 -8.02
C ILE A 201 6.44 -10.31 -7.90
N VAL A 202 6.25 -9.15 -7.28
CA VAL A 202 7.36 -8.22 -7.01
C VAL A 202 8.21 -8.73 -5.85
N ALA A 203 9.51 -8.49 -5.88
CA ALA A 203 10.42 -8.95 -4.83
C ALA A 203 10.17 -8.23 -3.49
N ALA A 204 9.82 -6.93 -3.55
CA ALA A 204 9.39 -6.13 -2.39
C ALA A 204 8.61 -4.89 -2.85
N PRO A 205 7.86 -4.20 -1.96
CA PRO A 205 7.19 -2.94 -2.30
C PRO A 205 8.14 -1.75 -2.35
N THR A 206 9.44 -1.95 -2.06
CA THR A 206 10.48 -0.92 -1.98
C THR A 206 11.74 -1.35 -2.75
N THR A 207 12.82 -0.57 -2.62
CA THR A 207 14.15 -0.99 -3.03
C THR A 207 14.77 -1.93 -1.97
N SER A 208 15.86 -2.61 -2.32
CA SER A 208 16.69 -3.33 -1.36
C SER A 208 17.39 -2.38 -0.38
N LEU A 209 17.86 -2.90 0.73
CA LEU A 209 18.95 -2.26 1.45
C LEU A 209 20.23 -2.32 0.60
N PRO A 210 21.22 -1.40 0.82
CA PRO A 210 22.51 -1.50 0.15
C PRO A 210 23.17 -2.83 0.50
N GLU A 211 23.85 -3.47 -0.47
CA GLU A 211 24.63 -4.69 -0.25
C GLU A 211 25.73 -4.48 0.83
N ARG A 212 26.21 -3.26 0.95
CA ARG A 212 27.15 -2.81 1.96
C ARG A 212 26.66 -1.52 2.56
N VAL A 213 26.67 -1.39 3.87
CA VAL A 213 26.29 -0.16 4.58
C VAL A 213 27.10 1.03 4.03
N GLY A 214 26.39 2.08 3.59
CA GLY A 214 26.96 3.25 2.93
C GLY A 214 27.39 3.03 1.48
N GLY A 215 27.13 1.85 0.89
CA GLY A 215 27.40 1.55 -0.51
C GLY A 215 26.29 2.00 -1.45
N GLY A 216 26.59 2.14 -2.74
CA GLY A 216 25.66 2.58 -3.77
C GLY A 216 24.91 1.47 -4.49
N ARG A 217 25.11 0.20 -4.12
CA ARG A 217 24.43 -0.94 -4.77
C ARG A 217 23.10 -1.23 -4.10
N ASN A 218 22.06 -0.51 -4.55
CA ASN A 218 20.67 -0.71 -4.18
C ASN A 218 19.92 -1.23 -5.41
N TRP A 219 19.04 -2.22 -5.20
CA TRP A 219 18.27 -2.82 -6.28
C TRP A 219 16.80 -2.45 -6.14
N ASP A 220 16.15 -2.16 -7.27
CA ASP A 220 14.72 -1.91 -7.25
C ASP A 220 13.96 -3.24 -7.16
N TYR A 221 13.39 -3.53 -6.00
CA TYR A 221 12.63 -4.76 -5.76
C TYR A 221 11.14 -4.65 -6.12
N ARG A 222 10.68 -3.48 -6.60
CA ARG A 222 9.31 -3.31 -7.10
C ARG A 222 9.09 -3.97 -8.46
N TYR A 223 10.14 -4.56 -9.03
CA TYR A 223 10.09 -5.42 -10.22
C TYR A 223 9.92 -6.89 -9.82
N THR A 224 9.49 -7.69 -10.79
CA THR A 224 9.46 -9.14 -10.67
C THR A 224 10.85 -9.70 -10.97
N TRP A 225 11.61 -10.01 -9.92
CA TRP A 225 12.87 -10.70 -10.01
C TRP A 225 12.62 -12.20 -10.09
N LEU A 226 13.15 -12.89 -11.09
CA LEU A 226 12.87 -14.31 -11.33
C LEU A 226 13.29 -15.19 -10.15
N ARG A 227 14.43 -14.89 -9.52
CA ARG A 227 14.91 -15.59 -8.32
C ARG A 227 13.93 -15.44 -7.16
N ASP A 228 13.57 -14.21 -6.80
CA ASP A 228 12.73 -13.90 -5.64
C ASP A 228 11.31 -14.41 -5.83
N ALA A 229 10.78 -14.27 -7.04
CA ALA A 229 9.47 -14.81 -7.38
C ALA A 229 9.44 -16.34 -7.29
N SER A 230 10.50 -17.03 -7.71
CA SER A 230 10.60 -18.49 -7.61
C SER A 230 10.61 -18.97 -6.15
N LEU A 231 11.30 -18.27 -5.24
CA LEU A 231 11.31 -18.59 -3.81
C LEU A 231 9.94 -18.34 -3.16
N SER A 232 9.32 -17.20 -3.48
CA SER A 232 7.98 -16.85 -3.00
C SER A 232 6.93 -17.87 -3.46
N LEU A 233 7.03 -18.29 -4.72
CA LEU A 233 6.16 -19.30 -5.31
C LEU A 233 6.31 -20.65 -4.60
N GLY A 234 7.55 -21.08 -4.34
CA GLY A 234 7.82 -22.29 -3.58
C GLY A 234 7.15 -22.27 -2.21
N ALA A 235 7.26 -21.15 -1.47
CA ALA A 235 6.62 -21.00 -0.17
C ALA A 235 5.09 -21.07 -0.25
N LEU A 236 4.47 -20.38 -1.23
CA LEU A 236 3.02 -20.39 -1.43
C LEU A 236 2.50 -21.79 -1.81
N GLN A 237 3.20 -22.50 -2.72
CA GLN A 237 2.81 -23.85 -3.13
C GLN A 237 2.89 -24.86 -1.98
N HIS A 238 3.97 -24.84 -1.18
CA HIS A 238 4.10 -25.71 0.00
C HIS A 238 3.01 -25.44 1.06
N SER A 239 2.42 -24.26 1.04
CA SER A 239 1.36 -23.84 1.96
C SER A 239 -0.05 -24.08 1.41
N GLY A 240 -0.20 -24.77 0.27
CA GLY A 240 -1.50 -25.12 -0.32
C GLY A 240 -2.05 -24.15 -1.36
N HIS A 241 -1.35 -23.06 -1.65
CA HIS A 241 -1.80 -22.03 -2.60
C HIS A 241 -1.27 -22.26 -4.03
N ALA A 242 -1.81 -23.26 -4.70
CA ALA A 242 -1.42 -23.63 -6.06
C ALA A 242 -1.91 -22.61 -7.13
N ALA A 243 -2.95 -21.84 -6.83
CA ALA A 243 -3.52 -20.87 -7.78
C ALA A 243 -2.54 -19.74 -8.12
N GLU A 244 -1.82 -19.22 -7.13
CA GLU A 244 -0.75 -18.22 -7.29
C GLU A 244 0.36 -18.78 -8.19
N GLY A 245 0.68 -20.05 -8.02
CA GLY A 245 1.64 -20.77 -8.85
C GLY A 245 1.25 -20.83 -10.32
N ALA A 246 0.02 -21.19 -10.61
CA ALA A 246 -0.51 -21.27 -11.97
C ALA A 246 -0.54 -19.86 -12.63
N ALA A 247 -0.94 -18.83 -11.88
CA ALA A 247 -0.96 -17.45 -12.36
C ALA A 247 0.46 -16.95 -12.71
N PHE A 248 1.45 -17.22 -11.83
CA PHE A 248 2.84 -16.84 -12.09
C PHE A 248 3.45 -17.61 -13.26
N CYS A 249 3.19 -18.92 -13.39
CA CYS A 249 3.63 -19.69 -14.57
C CYS A 249 3.08 -19.08 -15.87
N SER A 250 1.82 -18.72 -15.89
CA SER A 250 1.21 -18.05 -17.05
C SER A 250 1.84 -16.69 -17.33
N TRP A 251 2.17 -15.92 -16.28
CA TRP A 251 2.91 -14.66 -16.40
C TRP A 251 4.31 -14.90 -16.98
N MET A 252 5.06 -15.87 -16.46
CA MET A 252 6.40 -16.21 -16.91
C MET A 252 6.42 -16.58 -18.40
N LEU A 253 5.48 -17.40 -18.84
CA LEU A 253 5.37 -17.80 -20.25
C LEU A 253 5.16 -16.59 -21.17
N ARG A 254 4.42 -15.57 -20.73
CA ARG A 254 4.24 -14.32 -21.49
C ARG A 254 5.47 -13.42 -21.46
N ALA A 255 6.10 -13.24 -20.28
CA ALA A 255 7.20 -12.32 -20.07
C ALA A 255 8.51 -12.83 -20.72
N ALA A 256 8.78 -14.14 -20.63
CA ALA A 256 10.00 -14.78 -21.13
C ALA A 256 9.85 -15.34 -22.54
N TYR A 257 8.73 -15.05 -23.24
CA TYR A 257 8.51 -15.55 -24.61
C TYR A 257 9.60 -15.10 -25.58
N GLY A 258 10.08 -16.03 -26.40
CA GLY A 258 11.04 -15.77 -27.48
C GLY A 258 12.39 -16.45 -27.25
N ASP A 259 13.47 -15.74 -27.61
CA ASP A 259 14.83 -16.26 -27.53
C ASP A 259 15.30 -16.41 -26.07
N PRO A 260 15.65 -17.63 -25.62
CA PRO A 260 16.13 -17.87 -24.25
C PRO A 260 17.37 -17.04 -23.85
N SER A 261 18.22 -16.69 -24.82
CA SER A 261 19.42 -15.88 -24.57
C SER A 261 19.10 -14.43 -24.17
N LYS A 262 17.84 -13.99 -24.39
CA LYS A 262 17.34 -12.65 -24.09
C LYS A 262 16.47 -12.61 -22.84
N VAL A 263 16.42 -13.69 -22.05
CA VAL A 263 15.72 -13.70 -20.77
C VAL A 263 16.45 -12.76 -19.82
N GLN A 264 15.70 -11.81 -19.22
CA GLN A 264 16.21 -10.86 -18.25
C GLN A 264 16.10 -11.43 -16.83
N ILE A 265 16.90 -10.93 -15.90
CA ILE A 265 16.85 -11.33 -14.48
C ILE A 265 15.64 -10.76 -13.77
N MET A 266 15.05 -9.66 -14.29
CA MET A 266 13.87 -8.98 -13.76
C MET A 266 13.03 -8.38 -14.88
N TYR A 267 11.75 -8.21 -14.61
CA TYR A 267 10.75 -7.65 -15.51
C TYR A 267 9.83 -6.69 -14.75
N GLY A 268 9.13 -5.81 -15.46
CA GLY A 268 7.98 -5.12 -14.89
C GLY A 268 6.90 -6.13 -14.46
N VAL A 269 6.06 -5.76 -13.51
CA VAL A 269 5.03 -6.65 -12.96
C VAL A 269 3.98 -7.07 -13.99
N GLY A 270 3.78 -6.30 -15.05
CA GLY A 270 2.95 -6.66 -16.21
C GLY A 270 3.64 -7.61 -17.19
N GLY A 271 4.95 -7.85 -17.04
CA GLY A 271 5.78 -8.61 -17.95
C GLY A 271 6.62 -7.74 -18.89
N GLU A 272 6.69 -6.43 -18.65
CA GLU A 272 7.46 -5.50 -19.47
C GLU A 272 8.95 -5.79 -19.34
N ARG A 273 9.64 -5.81 -20.47
CA ARG A 273 11.10 -5.86 -20.51
C ARG A 273 11.68 -4.51 -20.13
N LEU A 274 12.72 -4.52 -19.31
CA LEU A 274 13.43 -3.30 -18.95
C LEU A 274 14.39 -2.91 -20.07
N PRO A 275 14.61 -1.58 -20.28
CA PRO A 275 15.65 -1.13 -21.19
C PRO A 275 17.01 -1.70 -20.76
N SER A 276 17.79 -2.17 -21.72
CA SER A 276 19.16 -2.65 -21.52
C SER A 276 20.13 -1.50 -21.25
#